data_fe4dc50eaed7de8d94a226a14139544a
#
_entry.id   fe4dc50eaed7de8d94a226a14139544a
#
_cell.length_a   1.000
_cell.length_b   1.000
_cell.length_c   1.000
_cell.angle_alpha   90.00
_cell.angle_beta   90.00
_cell.angle_gamma   90.00
#
_symmetry.space_group_name_H-M   'P 1'
#
loop_
_entity.id
_entity.type
_entity.pdbx_description
1 polymer ?
#
loop_
_entity_poly.entity_id
_entity_poly.type
_entity_poly.pdbx_seq_one_letter_code
_entity_poly.pdbx_strand_id
1 'polypeptide(L)'
;MKETIAIMIMFVLFTSSFQMANGHKPLKVVDSNNDFSTAKEIPNHKISWGIYEELRGSNDVHYYKFGADEGDRLYAQISIPKLEKFSTFVPSLALVSSDVSAGNLEGGYSVREYAHDIGDLPFAIPPGMRAIVVDYNGPIPSSEFYEPFTQTSYWERQEMVINSLPSVGTYYLVVFDRSLVQDEGKYTLAVGEIEDFSLLDFFTIIPPAWLDTKFFFEDYVSPTIAISLLVVVPSLITIFLVKRLKRRYQSKTLHPR
;
A
#
# COMPACT_ATOMS: atom_id res chain seq x y z
N MET A 1 3.85 2.80 -43.77
CA MET A 1 5.17 2.90 -43.11
C MET A 1 5.19 3.88 -41.96
N LYS A 2 4.88 5.18 -42.12
CA LYS A 2 4.91 6.16 -41.01
C LYS A 2 3.92 5.82 -39.86
N GLU A 3 2.75 5.33 -40.18
CA GLU A 3 1.72 4.95 -39.21
C GLU A 3 2.11 3.69 -38.40
N THR A 4 2.76 2.72 -39.05
CA THR A 4 3.27 1.51 -38.40
C THR A 4 4.41 1.83 -37.43
N ILE A 5 5.27 2.79 -37.82
CA ILE A 5 6.38 3.28 -36.98
C ILE A 5 5.83 3.99 -35.73
N ALA A 6 4.80 4.85 -35.89
CA ALA A 6 4.18 5.55 -34.77
C ALA A 6 3.53 4.58 -33.76
N ILE A 7 2.83 3.56 -34.24
CA ILE A 7 2.24 2.51 -33.39
C ILE A 7 3.35 1.71 -32.68
N MET A 8 4.44 1.40 -33.38
CA MET A 8 5.57 0.66 -32.81
C MET A 8 6.31 1.48 -31.76
N ILE A 9 6.50 2.78 -31.98
CA ILE A 9 7.07 3.71 -30.98
C ILE A 9 6.16 3.80 -29.75
N MET A 10 4.85 3.95 -29.94
CA MET A 10 3.89 4.00 -28.85
C MET A 10 3.84 2.69 -28.06
N PHE A 11 3.97 1.56 -28.73
CA PHE A 11 4.08 0.24 -28.09
C PHE A 11 5.39 0.08 -27.31
N VAL A 12 6.52 0.53 -27.87
CA VAL A 12 7.83 0.53 -27.20
C VAL A 12 7.84 1.48 -26.00
N LEU A 13 7.27 2.67 -26.13
CA LEU A 13 7.12 3.60 -25.00
C LEU A 13 6.20 3.05 -23.92
N PHE A 14 5.16 2.33 -24.29
CA PHE A 14 4.27 1.65 -23.35
C PHE A 14 4.97 0.48 -22.64
N THR A 15 5.74 -0.34 -23.38
CA THR A 15 6.46 -1.49 -22.80
C THR A 15 7.70 -1.08 -22.00
N SER A 16 8.37 0.03 -22.32
CA SER A 16 9.49 0.55 -21.54
C SER A 16 9.07 1.13 -20.17
N SER A 17 7.78 1.40 -19.98
CA SER A 17 7.23 1.81 -18.69
C SER A 17 7.02 0.65 -17.71
N PHE A 18 7.11 -0.59 -18.19
CA PHE A 18 7.09 -1.78 -17.33
C PHE A 18 8.51 -2.11 -16.81
N GLN A 19 9.14 -1.18 -16.13
CA GLN A 19 10.15 -1.58 -15.15
C GLN A 19 9.41 -2.35 -14.08
N MET A 20 9.92 -3.53 -13.69
CA MET A 20 9.41 -4.24 -12.52
C MET A 20 9.54 -3.28 -11.34
N ALA A 21 8.46 -2.58 -11.06
CA ALA A 21 8.37 -1.75 -9.89
C ALA A 21 8.13 -2.73 -8.75
N ASN A 22 9.06 -2.80 -7.82
CA ASN A 22 8.85 -3.42 -6.54
C ASN A 22 7.66 -2.72 -5.90
N GLY A 23 6.54 -3.40 -5.80
CA GLY A 23 5.29 -2.81 -5.33
C GLY A 23 4.54 -3.78 -4.42
N HIS A 24 3.86 -3.22 -3.44
CA HIS A 24 3.00 -4.00 -2.57
C HIS A 24 1.65 -4.28 -3.24
N LYS A 25 1.19 -5.52 -3.18
CA LYS A 25 -0.15 -5.89 -3.63
C LYS A 25 -1.19 -5.27 -2.68
N PRO A 26 -2.16 -4.48 -3.15
CA PRO A 26 -3.09 -3.82 -2.26
C PRO A 26 -4.01 -4.83 -1.55
N LEU A 27 -4.07 -4.75 -0.24
CA LEU A 27 -5.02 -5.49 0.59
C LEU A 27 -6.06 -4.50 1.15
N LYS A 28 -7.28 -4.55 0.60
CA LYS A 28 -8.36 -3.66 1.04
C LYS A 28 -8.97 -4.14 2.36
N VAL A 29 -9.15 -3.22 3.28
CA VAL A 29 -9.97 -3.39 4.47
C VAL A 29 -11.36 -2.84 4.15
N VAL A 30 -12.37 -3.71 4.15
CA VAL A 30 -13.74 -3.34 3.78
C VAL A 30 -14.63 -3.29 5.02
N ASP A 31 -14.38 -4.21 5.96
CA ASP A 31 -15.12 -4.31 7.21
C ASP A 31 -14.32 -3.70 8.36
N SER A 32 -14.99 -3.42 9.47
CA SER A 32 -14.33 -2.94 10.68
C SER A 32 -13.29 -3.96 11.17
N ASN A 33 -12.08 -3.49 11.47
CA ASN A 33 -10.95 -4.27 11.99
C ASN A 33 -10.48 -3.72 13.34
N ASN A 34 -11.40 -3.28 14.19
CA ASN A 34 -11.14 -2.59 15.44
C ASN A 34 -11.11 -3.51 16.69
N ASP A 35 -11.05 -4.81 16.49
CA ASP A 35 -10.99 -5.82 17.56
C ASP A 35 -10.25 -7.08 17.05
N PHE A 36 -9.70 -7.89 17.97
CA PHE A 36 -9.07 -9.16 17.62
C PHE A 36 -9.99 -10.13 16.89
N SER A 37 -11.29 -10.13 17.21
CA SER A 37 -12.29 -11.00 16.58
C SER A 37 -12.62 -10.55 15.16
N THR A 38 -12.53 -9.25 14.88
CA THR A 38 -12.79 -8.62 13.59
C THR A 38 -11.51 -8.31 12.81
N ALA A 39 -10.35 -8.74 13.31
CA ALA A 39 -9.05 -8.48 12.69
C ALA A 39 -9.04 -8.86 11.21
N LYS A 40 -8.55 -7.94 10.38
CA LYS A 40 -8.41 -8.15 8.92
C LYS A 40 -7.42 -9.27 8.66
N GLU A 41 -7.84 -10.28 7.93
CA GLU A 41 -6.96 -11.39 7.55
C GLU A 41 -5.98 -10.97 6.44
N ILE A 42 -4.69 -11.28 6.67
CA ILE A 42 -3.62 -11.22 5.68
C ILE A 42 -3.42 -12.66 5.17
N PRO A 43 -3.79 -12.97 3.91
CA PRO A 43 -3.88 -14.36 3.44
C PRO A 43 -2.58 -15.13 3.47
N ASN A 44 -1.47 -14.46 3.25
CA ASN A 44 -0.12 -15.01 3.33
C ASN A 44 0.83 -13.86 3.68
N HIS A 45 1.35 -13.86 4.89
CA HIS A 45 2.21 -12.79 5.41
C HIS A 45 3.59 -12.70 4.71
N LYS A 46 3.97 -13.68 3.89
CA LYS A 46 5.21 -13.67 3.11
C LYS A 46 5.06 -12.86 1.83
N ILE A 47 3.81 -12.77 1.29
CA ILE A 47 3.50 -11.95 0.13
C ILE A 47 3.54 -10.47 0.52
N SER A 48 4.08 -9.66 -0.38
CA SER A 48 4.19 -8.21 -0.23
C SER A 48 2.82 -7.53 -0.35
N TRP A 49 2.19 -7.25 0.78
CA TRP A 49 0.89 -6.56 0.88
C TRP A 49 1.07 -5.10 1.30
N GLY A 50 0.30 -4.20 0.68
CA GLY A 50 0.16 -2.81 1.10
C GLY A 50 -1.26 -2.54 1.59
N ILE A 51 -1.40 -2.09 2.84
CA ILE A 51 -2.65 -1.76 3.49
C ILE A 51 -2.67 -0.27 3.77
N TYR A 52 -3.71 0.43 3.32
CA TYR A 52 -3.85 1.88 3.42
C TYR A 52 -5.02 2.19 4.33
N GLU A 53 -4.75 2.79 5.49
CA GLU A 53 -5.73 3.03 6.55
C GLU A 53 -5.51 4.37 7.23
N GLU A 54 -6.53 4.80 7.99
CA GLU A 54 -6.53 6.06 8.73
C GLU A 54 -7.00 5.83 10.16
N LEU A 55 -6.13 6.10 11.14
CA LEU A 55 -6.53 6.14 12.55
C LEU A 55 -7.28 7.45 12.82
N ARG A 56 -8.43 7.35 13.48
CA ARG A 56 -9.33 8.46 13.79
C ARG A 56 -9.45 8.65 15.29
N GLY A 57 -8.45 9.33 15.85
CA GLY A 57 -8.37 9.57 17.28
C GLY A 57 -7.54 8.56 18.06
N SER A 58 -7.20 8.93 19.29
CA SER A 58 -6.26 8.17 20.16
C SER A 58 -6.78 6.81 20.63
N ASN A 59 -8.06 6.52 20.47
CA ASN A 59 -8.66 5.24 20.85
C ASN A 59 -8.91 4.32 19.65
N ASP A 60 -8.54 4.77 18.44
CA ASP A 60 -8.69 3.96 17.24
C ASP A 60 -7.52 2.98 17.15
N VAL A 61 -7.84 1.71 16.97
CA VAL A 61 -6.88 0.61 16.94
C VAL A 61 -7.27 -0.33 15.81
N HIS A 62 -6.34 -0.60 14.91
CA HIS A 62 -6.55 -1.48 13.78
C HIS A 62 -5.83 -2.80 13.96
N TYR A 63 -6.55 -3.90 13.73
CA TYR A 63 -6.07 -5.25 13.92
C TYR A 63 -6.00 -6.01 12.61
N TYR A 64 -4.88 -6.67 12.40
CA TYR A 64 -4.61 -7.56 11.28
C TYR A 64 -4.17 -8.91 11.82
N LYS A 65 -4.55 -10.01 11.17
CA LYS A 65 -4.17 -11.36 11.60
C LYS A 65 -3.61 -12.16 10.43
N PHE A 66 -2.69 -13.06 10.74
CA PHE A 66 -2.16 -14.01 9.78
C PHE A 66 -1.79 -15.31 10.49
N GLY A 67 -1.81 -16.43 9.74
CA GLY A 67 -1.23 -17.69 10.18
C GLY A 67 0.23 -17.75 9.76
N ALA A 68 1.08 -18.34 10.61
CA ALA A 68 2.47 -18.59 10.30
C ALA A 68 2.94 -19.93 10.85
N ASP A 69 3.97 -20.48 10.23
CA ASP A 69 4.69 -21.66 10.72
C ASP A 69 5.92 -21.24 11.56
N GLU A 70 6.38 -22.16 12.43
CA GLU A 70 7.65 -21.97 13.12
C GLU A 70 8.79 -21.80 12.11
N GLY A 71 9.65 -20.81 12.33
CA GLY A 71 10.75 -20.49 11.44
C GLY A 71 10.41 -19.54 10.30
N ASP A 72 9.15 -19.19 10.10
CA ASP A 72 8.75 -18.21 9.10
C ASP A 72 9.34 -16.82 9.42
N ARG A 73 9.71 -16.10 8.38
CA ARG A 73 10.14 -14.71 8.51
C ARG A 73 8.95 -13.76 8.45
N LEU A 74 8.90 -12.82 9.36
CA LEU A 74 7.97 -11.70 9.34
C LEU A 74 8.69 -10.42 8.94
N TYR A 75 8.12 -9.70 8.00
CA TYR A 75 8.42 -8.31 7.69
C TYR A 75 7.15 -7.49 7.81
N ALA A 76 7.20 -6.39 8.55
CA ALA A 76 6.12 -5.41 8.62
C ALA A 76 6.71 -4.00 8.79
N GLN A 77 6.22 -3.02 8.02
CA GLN A 77 6.70 -1.64 8.08
C GLN A 77 5.51 -0.67 8.06
N ILE A 78 5.61 0.38 8.87
CA ILE A 78 4.72 1.52 8.78
C ILE A 78 5.40 2.65 8.02
N SER A 79 4.65 3.24 7.09
CA SER A 79 5.02 4.45 6.38
C SER A 79 3.86 5.45 6.41
N ILE A 80 4.17 6.73 6.40
CA ILE A 80 3.18 7.81 6.48
C ILE A 80 3.15 8.54 5.13
N PRO A 81 1.97 8.79 4.53
CA PRO A 81 1.86 9.63 3.35
C PRO A 81 2.59 10.97 3.55
N LYS A 82 3.44 11.35 2.58
CA LYS A 82 4.15 12.63 2.64
C LYS A 82 3.19 13.80 2.40
N LEU A 83 2.30 14.02 3.36
CA LEU A 83 1.43 15.18 3.47
C LEU A 83 1.82 15.96 4.71
N GLU A 84 2.08 17.26 4.59
CA GLU A 84 2.63 18.10 5.66
C GLU A 84 1.86 17.95 6.98
N LYS A 85 0.53 17.85 6.91
CA LYS A 85 -0.35 17.64 8.07
C LYS A 85 -0.06 16.34 8.84
N PHE A 86 0.60 15.35 8.25
CA PHE A 86 0.96 14.08 8.88
C PHE A 86 2.46 13.97 9.18
N SER A 87 3.23 15.04 9.00
CA SER A 87 4.69 15.01 9.20
C SER A 87 5.12 14.56 10.59
N THR A 88 4.33 14.90 11.61
CA THR A 88 4.56 14.53 13.01
C THR A 88 3.80 13.28 13.48
N PHE A 89 3.00 12.66 12.60
CA PHE A 89 2.23 11.46 12.95
C PHE A 89 3.15 10.23 13.07
N VAL A 90 3.08 9.57 14.23
CA VAL A 90 3.97 8.45 14.61
C VAL A 90 3.15 7.36 15.30
N PRO A 91 2.42 6.54 14.54
CA PRO A 91 1.69 5.41 15.14
C PRO A 91 2.67 4.33 15.64
N SER A 92 2.23 3.52 16.57
CA SER A 92 2.94 2.35 17.07
C SER A 92 2.51 1.09 16.31
N LEU A 93 3.42 0.11 16.20
CA LEU A 93 3.16 -1.21 15.65
C LEU A 93 3.38 -2.27 16.71
N ALA A 94 2.37 -3.08 16.98
CA ALA A 94 2.51 -4.22 17.87
C ALA A 94 2.38 -5.55 17.11
N LEU A 95 3.13 -6.56 17.58
CA LEU A 95 2.91 -7.96 17.25
C LEU A 95 2.39 -8.67 18.49
N VAL A 96 1.27 -9.37 18.35
CA VAL A 96 0.60 -10.10 19.44
C VAL A 96 0.46 -11.58 19.09
N SER A 97 0.97 -12.45 19.95
CA SER A 97 0.83 -13.91 19.85
C SER A 97 1.17 -14.58 21.19
N SER A 98 1.04 -15.89 21.29
CA SER A 98 1.37 -16.64 22.50
C SER A 98 2.86 -16.64 22.86
N ASP A 99 3.75 -16.65 21.84
CA ASP A 99 5.18 -16.91 22.01
C ASP A 99 6.12 -15.82 21.48
N VAL A 100 5.63 -14.58 21.38
CA VAL A 100 6.48 -13.47 20.92
C VAL A 100 7.38 -12.94 22.02
N SER A 101 8.62 -12.56 21.67
CA SER A 101 9.61 -11.92 22.54
C SER A 101 10.45 -10.91 21.78
N ALA A 102 10.83 -9.81 22.43
CA ALA A 102 11.66 -8.76 21.85
C ALA A 102 13.02 -9.27 21.36
N GLY A 103 13.52 -10.36 21.94
CA GLY A 103 14.75 -11.02 21.47
C GLY A 103 14.68 -11.60 20.06
N ASN A 104 13.49 -11.72 19.49
CA ASN A 104 13.28 -12.18 18.11
C ASN A 104 13.37 -11.05 17.06
N LEU A 105 13.36 -9.78 17.49
CA LEU A 105 13.38 -8.62 16.61
C LEU A 105 14.79 -8.25 16.17
N GLU A 106 14.93 -7.92 14.88
CA GLU A 106 16.10 -7.26 14.34
C GLU A 106 15.87 -5.75 14.29
N GLY A 107 16.93 -4.96 14.51
CA GLY A 107 16.93 -3.52 14.33
C GLY A 107 17.07 -2.71 15.61
N GLY A 108 17.27 -1.40 15.44
CA GLY A 108 17.57 -0.43 16.50
C GLY A 108 16.35 0.34 17.02
N TYR A 109 15.14 -0.16 16.84
CA TYR A 109 13.92 0.53 17.26
C TYR A 109 13.70 0.42 18.79
N SER A 110 12.90 1.33 19.32
CA SER A 110 12.44 1.22 20.71
C SER A 110 11.43 0.10 20.83
N VAL A 111 11.83 -0.98 21.48
CA VAL A 111 11.02 -2.18 21.63
C VAL A 111 10.57 -2.31 23.08
N ARG A 112 9.28 -2.58 23.29
CA ARG A 112 8.71 -2.88 24.59
C ARG A 112 7.93 -4.18 24.55
N GLU A 113 8.15 -5.04 25.55
CA GLU A 113 7.37 -6.26 25.74
C GLU A 113 6.27 -6.04 26.77
N TYR A 114 5.10 -6.58 26.47
CA TYR A 114 3.96 -6.57 27.34
C TYR A 114 3.46 -8.00 27.56
N ALA A 115 3.41 -8.41 28.83
CA ALA A 115 2.61 -9.55 29.26
C ALA A 115 1.18 -9.07 29.54
N HIS A 116 0.25 -10.00 29.69
CA HIS A 116 -1.13 -9.72 30.05
C HIS A 116 -1.23 -8.72 31.23
N ASP A 117 -2.10 -7.69 31.11
CA ASP A 117 -2.47 -6.70 32.15
C ASP A 117 -1.54 -5.50 32.42
N ILE A 118 -0.81 -4.99 31.45
CA ILE A 118 -0.10 -3.72 31.64
C ILE A 118 -0.86 -2.58 30.95
N GLY A 119 -1.41 -1.65 31.77
CA GLY A 119 -2.37 -0.62 31.42
C GLY A 119 -1.89 0.53 30.53
N ASP A 120 -0.90 0.32 29.69
CA ASP A 120 -0.24 1.32 28.84
C ASP A 120 -0.67 1.24 27.37
N LEU A 121 -1.41 0.19 27.00
CA LEU A 121 -1.89 -0.05 25.64
C LEU A 121 -3.35 0.39 25.49
N PRO A 122 -3.75 0.95 24.33
CA PRO A 122 -5.15 1.29 24.08
C PRO A 122 -6.02 0.06 23.81
N PHE A 123 -5.49 -1.15 23.99
CA PHE A 123 -6.19 -2.41 23.80
C PHE A 123 -5.77 -3.44 24.87
N ALA A 124 -6.67 -4.36 25.15
CA ALA A 124 -6.39 -5.49 26.07
C ALA A 124 -5.73 -6.63 25.30
N ILE A 125 -4.63 -7.16 25.81
CA ILE A 125 -3.98 -8.35 25.26
C ILE A 125 -4.83 -9.57 25.62
N PRO A 126 -5.19 -10.45 24.66
CA PRO A 126 -5.96 -11.64 24.95
C PRO A 126 -5.26 -12.57 25.95
N PRO A 127 -6.01 -13.30 26.80
CA PRO A 127 -5.43 -14.24 27.75
C PRO A 127 -4.51 -15.26 27.08
N GLY A 128 -3.32 -15.46 27.63
CA GLY A 128 -2.31 -16.39 27.12
C GLY A 128 -1.48 -15.82 25.96
N MET A 129 -1.71 -14.56 25.55
CA MET A 129 -0.89 -13.88 24.56
C MET A 129 0.03 -12.84 25.21
N ARG A 130 1.02 -12.41 24.43
CA ARG A 130 1.98 -11.34 24.74
C ARG A 130 2.04 -10.39 23.57
N ALA A 131 2.47 -9.16 23.81
CA ALA A 131 2.68 -8.18 22.77
C ALA A 131 4.11 -7.66 22.77
N ILE A 132 4.68 -7.48 21.60
CA ILE A 132 5.89 -6.70 21.35
C ILE A 132 5.45 -5.44 20.64
N VAL A 133 5.79 -4.28 21.18
CA VAL A 133 5.47 -2.99 20.59
C VAL A 133 6.75 -2.34 20.09
N VAL A 134 6.74 -1.93 18.84
CA VAL A 134 7.79 -1.18 18.20
C VAL A 134 7.33 0.25 18.00
N ASP A 135 8.01 1.19 18.64
CA ASP A 135 7.77 2.61 18.49
C ASP A 135 8.88 3.24 17.63
N TYR A 136 8.51 4.19 16.80
CA TYR A 136 9.49 4.97 16.05
C TYR A 136 10.23 5.94 16.98
N ASN A 137 11.55 5.91 16.95
CA ASN A 137 12.44 6.75 17.75
C ASN A 137 13.44 7.57 16.91
N GLY A 138 13.23 7.58 15.59
CA GLY A 138 14.05 8.32 14.65
C GLY A 138 13.72 9.83 14.57
N PRO A 139 14.40 10.57 13.70
CA PRO A 139 14.14 11.99 13.49
C PRO A 139 12.75 12.24 12.86
N ILE A 140 12.19 13.42 13.16
CA ILE A 140 10.94 13.90 12.54
C ILE A 140 11.24 15.26 11.88
N PRO A 141 11.02 15.40 10.54
CA PRO A 141 10.56 14.33 9.63
C PRO A 141 11.64 13.26 9.44
N SER A 142 11.18 12.03 9.18
CA SER A 142 12.06 10.89 8.90
C SER A 142 12.59 10.90 7.46
N SER A 143 13.37 9.87 7.09
CA SER A 143 13.76 9.59 5.71
C SER A 143 12.55 9.48 4.80
N GLU A 144 12.75 9.95 3.56
CA GLU A 144 11.72 9.88 2.53
C GLU A 144 11.96 8.65 1.65
N PHE A 145 10.88 7.99 1.33
CA PHE A 145 10.84 6.91 0.36
C PHE A 145 9.87 7.28 -0.77
N TYR A 146 10.31 7.12 -2.02
CA TYR A 146 9.43 7.26 -3.19
C TYR A 146 9.07 5.90 -3.73
N GLU A 147 7.80 5.60 -3.80
CA GLU A 147 7.25 4.37 -4.34
C GLU A 147 6.84 4.58 -5.81
N PRO A 148 7.59 3.98 -6.76
CA PRO A 148 7.40 4.25 -8.18
C PRO A 148 6.08 3.73 -8.74
N PHE A 149 5.55 2.66 -8.16
CA PHE A 149 4.33 2.01 -8.62
C PHE A 149 3.10 2.90 -8.44
N THR A 150 2.91 3.46 -7.27
CA THR A 150 1.84 4.41 -6.97
C THR A 150 2.21 5.85 -7.29
N GLN A 151 3.51 6.11 -7.59
CA GLN A 151 4.06 7.44 -7.83
C GLN A 151 3.75 8.38 -6.65
N THR A 152 4.07 7.90 -5.44
CA THR A 152 3.82 8.61 -4.18
C THR A 152 5.06 8.60 -3.31
N SER A 153 5.19 9.60 -2.43
CA SER A 153 6.27 9.69 -1.47
C SER A 153 5.74 9.48 -0.06
N TYR A 154 6.55 8.83 0.75
CA TYR A 154 6.24 8.52 2.14
C TYR A 154 7.36 9.02 3.04
N TRP A 155 7.02 9.22 4.31
CA TRP A 155 7.97 9.23 5.42
C TRP A 155 8.02 7.84 6.03
N GLU A 156 9.21 7.26 6.09
CA GLU A 156 9.43 5.98 6.75
C GLU A 156 9.23 6.12 8.27
N ARG A 157 8.65 5.09 8.86
CA ARG A 157 8.55 4.95 10.31
C ARG A 157 9.20 3.63 10.73
N GLN A 158 8.67 3.00 11.75
CA GLN A 158 9.21 1.76 12.27
C GLN A 158 9.03 0.58 11.31
N GLU A 159 10.04 -0.25 11.34
CA GLU A 159 10.07 -1.55 10.69
C GLU A 159 10.14 -2.65 11.76
N MET A 160 9.46 -3.75 11.54
CA MET A 160 9.49 -4.93 12.38
C MET A 160 9.96 -6.10 11.53
N VAL A 161 11.14 -6.62 11.86
CA VAL A 161 11.73 -7.78 11.18
C VAL A 161 11.97 -8.88 12.21
N ILE A 162 11.38 -10.05 11.97
CA ILE A 162 11.64 -11.28 12.76
C ILE A 162 12.06 -12.35 11.77
N ASN A 163 13.32 -12.80 11.86
CA ASN A 163 13.85 -13.78 10.91
C ASN A 163 13.27 -15.17 11.08
N SER A 164 12.80 -15.48 12.28
CA SER A 164 12.25 -16.80 12.62
C SER A 164 11.17 -16.65 13.67
N LEU A 165 9.92 -16.79 13.27
CA LEU A 165 8.80 -16.84 14.20
C LEU A 165 8.91 -18.07 15.11
N PRO A 166 8.63 -17.93 16.41
CA PRO A 166 8.97 -18.96 17.40
C PRO A 166 8.05 -20.18 17.37
N SER A 167 6.84 -20.05 16.84
CA SER A 167 5.85 -21.15 16.89
C SER A 167 4.88 -21.08 15.71
N VAL A 168 4.27 -22.21 15.39
CA VAL A 168 3.10 -22.27 14.51
C VAL A 168 1.90 -21.66 15.22
N GLY A 169 1.16 -20.77 14.54
CA GLY A 169 -0.03 -20.17 15.14
C GLY A 169 -0.57 -18.96 14.45
N THR A 170 -1.50 -18.30 15.13
CA THR A 170 -2.06 -17.02 14.70
C THR A 170 -1.32 -15.88 15.35
N TYR A 171 -0.91 -14.94 14.52
CA TYR A 171 -0.25 -13.70 14.90
C TYR A 171 -1.14 -12.51 14.52
N TYR A 172 -1.06 -11.46 15.34
CA TYR A 172 -1.78 -10.22 15.09
C TYR A 172 -0.79 -9.07 14.99
N LEU A 173 -0.91 -8.27 13.93
CA LEU A 173 -0.32 -6.93 13.85
C LEU A 173 -1.38 -5.95 14.31
N VAL A 174 -0.99 -5.03 15.20
CA VAL A 174 -1.90 -4.03 15.76
C VAL A 174 -1.27 -2.65 15.55
N VAL A 175 -2.00 -1.76 14.87
CA VAL A 175 -1.58 -0.38 14.62
C VAL A 175 -2.44 0.56 15.45
N PHE A 176 -1.80 1.46 16.20
CA PHE A 176 -2.48 2.41 17.09
C PHE A 176 -1.62 3.65 17.31
N ASP A 177 -2.25 4.75 17.73
CA ASP A 177 -1.55 5.97 18.11
C ASP A 177 -1.56 6.14 19.63
N ARG A 178 -0.38 6.44 20.19
CA ARG A 178 -0.21 6.79 21.60
C ARG A 178 -0.21 8.31 21.84
N SER A 179 -0.01 9.08 20.77
CA SER A 179 -0.01 10.51 20.89
C SER A 179 -1.46 11.01 21.04
N LEU A 180 -1.76 11.62 22.15
CA LEU A 180 -3.04 12.29 22.38
C LEU A 180 -3.18 13.60 21.57
N VAL A 181 -2.31 13.84 20.61
CA VAL A 181 -2.10 15.14 19.97
C VAL A 181 -2.74 15.26 18.59
N GLN A 182 -2.95 14.14 17.89
CA GLN A 182 -3.57 14.17 16.56
C GLN A 182 -4.92 13.45 16.57
N ASP A 183 -5.93 14.14 16.03
CA ASP A 183 -7.29 13.60 15.91
C ASP A 183 -7.41 12.56 14.80
N GLU A 184 -6.49 12.56 13.81
CA GLU A 184 -6.47 11.63 12.69
C GLU A 184 -5.07 11.48 12.10
N GLY A 185 -4.76 10.30 11.56
CA GLY A 185 -3.49 10.04 10.87
C GLY A 185 -3.58 8.90 9.88
N LYS A 186 -3.15 9.17 8.64
CA LYS A 186 -3.06 8.14 7.60
C LYS A 186 -1.74 7.39 7.69
N TYR A 187 -1.80 6.08 7.49
CA TYR A 187 -0.62 5.24 7.43
C TYR A 187 -0.75 4.18 6.35
N THR A 188 0.38 3.66 5.92
CA THR A 188 0.47 2.46 5.10
C THR A 188 1.18 1.39 5.92
N LEU A 189 0.57 0.23 6.04
CA LEU A 189 1.18 -0.95 6.61
C LEU A 189 1.61 -1.87 5.46
N ALA A 190 2.91 -2.03 5.28
CA ALA A 190 3.50 -3.02 4.39
C ALA A 190 3.74 -4.31 5.17
N VAL A 191 3.37 -5.47 4.62
CA VAL A 191 3.61 -6.78 5.22
C VAL A 191 4.13 -7.73 4.16
N GLY A 192 5.22 -8.45 4.47
CA GLY A 192 5.84 -9.41 3.58
C GLY A 192 6.70 -8.78 2.48
N GLU A 193 7.49 -9.61 1.81
CA GLU A 193 8.54 -9.18 0.86
C GLU A 193 8.45 -9.87 -0.50
N ILE A 194 7.67 -10.96 -0.61
CA ILE A 194 7.56 -11.73 -1.85
C ILE A 194 6.56 -11.05 -2.79
N GLU A 195 7.05 -10.58 -3.92
CA GLU A 195 6.17 -10.05 -4.96
C GLU A 195 5.41 -11.18 -5.66
N ASP A 196 4.10 -11.05 -5.70
CA ASP A 196 3.19 -12.01 -6.32
C ASP A 196 2.19 -11.29 -7.22
N PHE A 197 2.65 -10.86 -8.39
CA PHE A 197 1.82 -10.24 -9.41
C PHE A 197 1.72 -11.15 -10.63
N SER A 198 0.49 -11.51 -10.99
CA SER A 198 0.19 -12.12 -12.28
C SER A 198 0.04 -11.06 -13.37
N LEU A 199 0.17 -11.48 -14.64
CA LEU A 199 -0.10 -10.58 -15.78
C LEU A 199 -1.53 -10.00 -15.73
N LEU A 200 -2.50 -10.74 -15.19
CA LEU A 200 -3.88 -10.28 -15.07
C LEU A 200 -3.99 -9.14 -14.03
N ASP A 201 -3.20 -9.20 -12.97
CA ASP A 201 -3.21 -8.19 -11.89
C ASP A 201 -2.86 -6.79 -12.45
N PHE A 202 -1.99 -6.72 -13.46
CA PHE A 202 -1.66 -5.44 -14.13
C PHE A 202 -2.87 -4.77 -14.78
N PHE A 203 -3.90 -5.50 -15.13
CA PHE A 203 -5.11 -4.95 -15.74
C PHE A 203 -6.27 -4.82 -14.76
N THR A 204 -6.32 -5.64 -13.73
CA THR A 204 -7.48 -5.74 -12.82
C THR A 204 -7.22 -5.16 -11.44
N ILE A 205 -6.02 -5.25 -10.91
CA ILE A 205 -5.65 -4.78 -9.57
C ILE A 205 -4.94 -3.44 -9.61
N ILE A 206 -3.96 -3.29 -10.49
CA ILE A 206 -3.10 -2.10 -10.51
C ILE A 206 -3.85 -0.81 -10.82
N PRO A 207 -4.69 -0.69 -11.87
CA PRO A 207 -5.34 0.57 -12.17
C PRO A 207 -6.27 1.08 -11.06
N PRO A 208 -7.16 0.25 -10.47
CA PRO A 208 -7.96 0.71 -9.34
C PRO A 208 -7.12 0.98 -8.09
N ALA A 209 -6.07 0.20 -7.82
CA ALA A 209 -5.17 0.43 -6.69
C ALA A 209 -4.42 1.76 -6.82
N TRP A 210 -3.92 2.07 -8.01
CA TRP A 210 -3.28 3.36 -8.28
C TRP A 210 -4.24 4.52 -8.01
N LEU A 211 -5.49 4.40 -8.47
CA LEU A 211 -6.51 5.43 -8.26
C LEU A 211 -6.84 5.60 -6.77
N ASP A 212 -7.07 4.48 -6.05
CA ASP A 212 -7.35 4.50 -4.62
C ASP A 212 -6.19 5.14 -3.83
N THR A 213 -4.94 4.80 -4.19
CA THR A 213 -3.75 5.38 -3.57
C THR A 213 -3.67 6.89 -3.82
N LYS A 214 -3.94 7.35 -5.06
CA LYS A 214 -3.96 8.79 -5.36
C LYS A 214 -4.98 9.54 -4.49
N PHE A 215 -6.18 8.98 -4.30
CA PHE A 215 -7.19 9.57 -3.41
C PHE A 215 -6.76 9.52 -1.94
N PHE A 216 -6.13 8.44 -1.51
CA PHE A 216 -5.58 8.31 -0.16
C PHE A 216 -4.52 9.40 0.13
N PHE A 217 -3.70 9.73 -0.88
CA PHE A 217 -2.71 10.82 -0.83
C PHE A 217 -3.30 12.22 -1.12
N GLU A 218 -4.62 12.33 -1.30
CA GLU A 218 -5.29 13.58 -1.64
C GLU A 218 -4.80 14.20 -2.96
N ASP A 219 -4.17 13.39 -3.82
CA ASP A 219 -3.77 13.77 -5.18
C ASP A 219 -4.94 13.56 -6.15
N TYR A 220 -5.77 14.58 -6.30
CA TYR A 220 -6.89 14.56 -7.24
C TYR A 220 -6.49 15.01 -8.66
N VAL A 221 -5.32 15.61 -8.81
CA VAL A 221 -4.85 16.16 -10.09
C VAL A 221 -4.39 15.05 -11.03
N SER A 222 -3.54 14.16 -10.54
CA SER A 222 -2.99 13.06 -11.36
C SER A 222 -4.06 12.16 -11.97
N PRO A 223 -5.07 11.66 -11.21
CA PRO A 223 -6.18 10.91 -11.78
C PRO A 223 -7.00 11.70 -12.79
N THR A 224 -7.26 12.98 -12.53
CA THR A 224 -8.02 13.83 -13.44
C THR A 224 -7.31 13.99 -14.79
N ILE A 225 -6.01 14.22 -14.79
CA ILE A 225 -5.19 14.28 -16.00
C ILE A 225 -5.20 12.94 -16.73
N ALA A 226 -4.94 11.83 -16.03
CA ALA A 226 -4.89 10.50 -16.62
C ALA A 226 -6.21 10.12 -17.29
N ILE A 227 -7.34 10.30 -16.60
CA ILE A 227 -8.68 10.01 -17.13
C ILE A 227 -9.00 10.92 -18.32
N SER A 228 -8.66 12.22 -18.23
CA SER A 228 -8.86 13.17 -19.34
C SER A 228 -8.10 12.74 -20.59
N LEU A 229 -6.85 12.31 -20.45
CA LEU A 229 -6.04 11.81 -21.56
C LEU A 229 -6.63 10.53 -22.16
N LEU A 230 -7.13 9.60 -21.33
CA LEU A 230 -7.78 8.37 -21.78
C LEU A 230 -9.05 8.61 -22.60
N VAL A 231 -9.74 9.72 -22.39
CA VAL A 231 -10.97 10.08 -23.13
C VAL A 231 -10.65 10.98 -24.33
N VAL A 232 -9.88 12.03 -24.13
CA VAL A 232 -9.62 13.05 -25.15
C VAL A 232 -8.77 12.51 -26.30
N VAL A 233 -7.71 11.77 -26.00
CA VAL A 233 -6.80 11.27 -27.05
C VAL A 233 -7.50 10.30 -28.01
N PRO A 234 -8.22 9.25 -27.58
CA PRO A 234 -8.97 8.38 -28.48
C PRO A 234 -10.07 9.13 -29.26
N SER A 235 -10.73 10.08 -28.60
CA SER A 235 -11.75 10.91 -29.26
C SER A 235 -11.18 11.72 -30.41
N LEU A 236 -10.05 12.40 -30.21
CA LEU A 236 -9.36 13.15 -31.27
C LEU A 236 -8.90 12.25 -32.41
N ILE A 237 -8.34 11.07 -32.09
CA ILE A 237 -7.93 10.07 -33.09
C ILE A 237 -9.13 9.63 -33.90
N THR A 238 -10.26 9.31 -33.25
CA THR A 238 -11.49 8.89 -33.91
C THR A 238 -12.02 9.98 -34.85
N ILE A 239 -12.09 11.24 -34.38
CA ILE A 239 -12.53 12.37 -35.17
C ILE A 239 -11.59 12.57 -36.41
N PHE A 240 -10.29 12.45 -36.21
CA PHE A 240 -9.32 12.57 -37.29
C PHE A 240 -9.49 11.48 -38.35
N LEU A 241 -9.65 10.21 -37.88
CA LEU A 241 -9.85 9.07 -38.78
C LEU A 241 -11.17 9.20 -39.59
N VAL A 242 -12.26 9.58 -38.94
CA VAL A 242 -13.55 9.81 -39.62
C VAL A 242 -13.46 10.92 -40.66
N LYS A 243 -12.83 12.06 -40.32
CA LYS A 243 -12.59 13.14 -41.27
C LYS A 243 -11.74 12.68 -42.47
N ARG A 244 -10.68 11.90 -42.23
CA ARG A 244 -9.80 11.37 -43.28
C ARG A 244 -10.55 10.40 -44.21
N LEU A 245 -11.37 9.51 -43.64
CA LEU A 245 -12.18 8.59 -44.43
C LEU A 245 -13.23 9.31 -45.29
N LYS A 246 -13.94 10.29 -44.74
CA LYS A 246 -14.90 11.12 -45.51
C LYS A 246 -14.25 11.82 -46.68
N ARG A 247 -13.06 12.43 -46.51
CA ARG A 247 -12.33 13.08 -47.60
C ARG A 247 -11.93 12.08 -48.68
N ARG A 248 -11.48 10.88 -48.34
CA ARG A 248 -11.14 9.83 -49.32
C ARG A 248 -12.35 9.32 -50.08
N TYR A 249 -13.50 9.24 -49.43
CA TYR A 249 -14.75 8.86 -50.11
C TYR A 249 -15.20 9.93 -51.10
N GLN A 250 -15.21 11.17 -50.71
CA GLN A 250 -15.57 12.30 -51.57
C GLN A 250 -14.65 12.43 -52.82
N SER A 251 -13.34 12.21 -52.65
CA SER A 251 -12.41 12.27 -53.79
C SER A 251 -12.65 11.12 -54.81
N LYS A 252 -13.15 9.96 -54.39
CA LYS A 252 -13.48 8.84 -55.28
C LYS A 252 -14.79 9.06 -56.04
N THR A 253 -15.74 9.79 -55.44
CA THR A 253 -17.02 10.10 -56.09
C THR A 253 -16.95 11.24 -57.10
N LEU A 254 -15.93 12.13 -57.01
CA LEU A 254 -15.71 13.23 -57.91
C LEU A 254 -14.88 12.88 -59.19
N HIS A 255 -14.25 11.71 -59.21
CA HIS A 255 -13.53 11.21 -60.39
C HIS A 255 -13.89 9.72 -60.61
N PRO A 256 -15.13 9.42 -61.10
CA PRO A 256 -15.43 8.10 -61.62
C PRO A 256 -14.63 7.90 -62.91
N ARG A 257 -13.85 6.78 -62.96
CA ARG A 257 -13.14 6.38 -64.21
C ARG A 257 -14.15 5.94 -65.23
#